data_2f36032002dd6102f2ef94786e2b1ce0
#
_entry.id   2f36032002dd6102f2ef94786e2b1ce0
#
_cell.length_a   1.000
_cell.length_b   1.000
_cell.length_c   1.000
_cell.angle_alpha   90.00
_cell.angle_beta   90.00
_cell.angle_gamma   90.00
#
_symmetry.space_group_name_H-M   'P 1'
#
loop_
_entity.id
_entity.type
_entity.pdbx_description
1 polymer ?
#
loop_
_entity_poly.entity_id
_entity_poly.type
_entity_poly.pdbx_seq_one_letter_code
_entity_poly.pdbx_strand_id
1 'polypeptide(L)'
;MDKKLLKAKQELQKYTNIWIVIAICSALILAVNKLGYLTKSYADSHFANYMNGLYTGLFIVIIIGAVCTIAKNYKAMKNEKDLMRLYNEMHDERCRQIELMSKRQAFLIAEDLLLVVAVIASFINSYLFAGIIIAIIVFILVSIICKEYYKRTFTGEE
;
A
#
# COMPACT_ATOMS: atom_id res chain seq x y z
N MET A 1 21.10 -23.91 16.75
CA MET A 1 20.52 -22.84 15.89
C MET A 1 20.40 -21.60 16.75
N ASP A 2 21.07 -20.52 16.38
CA ASP A 2 21.13 -19.29 17.19
C ASP A 2 19.72 -18.74 17.46
N LYS A 3 19.41 -18.34 18.71
CA LYS A 3 18.13 -17.72 19.10
C LYS A 3 17.76 -16.54 18.18
N LYS A 4 18.77 -15.77 17.72
CA LYS A 4 18.59 -14.66 16.78
C LYS A 4 18.08 -15.13 15.41
N LEU A 5 18.62 -16.22 14.91
CA LEU A 5 18.25 -16.79 13.60
C LEU A 5 16.79 -17.29 13.59
N LEU A 6 16.40 -17.90 14.70
CA LEU A 6 15.02 -18.37 14.88
C LEU A 6 14.02 -17.22 14.96
N LYS A 7 14.38 -16.15 15.68
CA LYS A 7 13.55 -14.93 15.77
C LYS A 7 13.43 -14.25 14.39
N ALA A 8 14.54 -14.09 13.67
CA ALA A 8 14.56 -13.51 12.33
C ALA A 8 13.64 -14.28 11.37
N LYS A 9 13.70 -15.61 11.41
CA LYS A 9 12.86 -16.48 10.58
C LYS A 9 11.38 -16.34 10.91
N GLN A 10 11.03 -16.28 12.19
CA GLN A 10 9.63 -16.11 12.63
C GLN A 10 9.06 -14.76 12.22
N GLU A 11 9.81 -13.68 12.35
CA GLU A 11 9.36 -12.34 11.95
C GLU A 11 9.18 -12.25 10.44
N LEU A 12 10.14 -12.74 9.66
CA LEU A 12 10.04 -12.77 8.21
C LEU A 12 8.87 -13.64 7.73
N GLN A 13 8.60 -14.74 8.41
CA GLN A 13 7.47 -15.61 8.11
C GLN A 13 6.14 -14.92 8.40
N LYS A 14 6.00 -14.19 9.51
CA LYS A 14 4.82 -13.39 9.81
C LYS A 14 4.56 -12.34 8.71
N TYR A 15 5.61 -11.63 8.31
CA TYR A 15 5.53 -10.64 7.24
C TYR A 15 5.12 -11.27 5.90
N THR A 16 5.68 -12.44 5.57
CA THR A 16 5.33 -13.19 4.36
C THR A 16 3.87 -13.66 4.38
N ASN A 17 3.37 -14.12 5.54
CA ASN A 17 1.97 -14.53 5.68
C ASN A 17 0.99 -13.38 5.42
N ILE A 18 1.32 -12.15 5.82
CA ILE A 18 0.49 -10.98 5.51
C ILE A 18 0.40 -10.77 3.99
N TRP A 19 1.52 -10.90 3.27
CA TRP A 19 1.52 -10.77 1.81
C TRP A 19 0.76 -11.90 1.11
N ILE A 20 0.79 -13.12 1.67
CA ILE A 20 -0.03 -14.24 1.18
C ILE A 20 -1.52 -13.92 1.32
N VAL A 21 -1.94 -13.39 2.47
CA VAL A 21 -3.33 -13.00 2.70
C VAL A 21 -3.74 -11.90 1.71
N ILE A 22 -2.89 -10.87 1.52
CA ILE A 22 -3.15 -9.79 0.56
C ILE A 22 -3.32 -10.37 -0.86
N ALA A 23 -2.45 -11.29 -1.27
CA ALA A 23 -2.53 -11.93 -2.59
C ALA A 23 -3.83 -12.73 -2.76
N ILE A 24 -4.23 -13.50 -1.75
CA ILE A 24 -5.47 -14.29 -1.78
C ILE A 24 -6.69 -13.37 -1.84
N CYS A 25 -6.76 -12.34 -0.99
CA CYS A 25 -7.86 -11.37 -1.02
C CYS A 25 -7.95 -10.65 -2.37
N SER A 26 -6.81 -10.23 -2.94
CA SER A 26 -6.78 -9.60 -4.25
C SER A 26 -7.24 -10.52 -5.37
N ALA A 27 -6.85 -11.80 -5.32
CA ALA A 27 -7.29 -12.82 -6.28
C ALA A 27 -8.81 -13.09 -6.18
N LEU A 28 -9.35 -13.14 -4.95
CA LEU A 28 -10.79 -13.29 -4.73
C LEU A 28 -11.58 -12.11 -5.29
N ILE A 29 -11.13 -10.88 -5.04
CA ILE A 29 -11.77 -9.67 -5.57
C ILE A 29 -11.72 -9.68 -7.10
N LEU A 30 -10.60 -10.13 -7.68
CA LEU A 30 -10.43 -10.25 -9.12
C LEU A 30 -11.40 -11.29 -9.71
N ALA A 31 -11.62 -12.41 -9.03
CA ALA A 31 -12.61 -13.42 -9.41
C ALA A 31 -14.04 -12.84 -9.37
N VAL A 32 -14.39 -12.12 -8.30
CA VAL A 32 -15.70 -11.45 -8.16
C VAL A 32 -15.89 -10.40 -9.27
N ASN A 33 -14.83 -9.66 -9.62
CA ASN A 33 -14.86 -8.70 -10.72
C ASN A 33 -15.12 -9.39 -12.08
N LYS A 34 -14.49 -10.53 -12.33
CA LYS A 34 -14.71 -11.34 -13.55
C LYS A 34 -16.14 -11.88 -13.68
N LEU A 35 -16.80 -12.15 -12.55
CA LEU A 35 -18.21 -12.52 -12.52
C LEU A 35 -19.16 -11.34 -12.74
N GLY A 36 -18.61 -10.11 -12.89
CA GLY A 36 -19.36 -8.91 -13.18
C GLY A 36 -20.10 -8.30 -11.97
N TYR A 37 -19.92 -8.84 -10.76
CA TYR A 37 -20.61 -8.31 -9.57
C TYR A 37 -20.24 -6.88 -9.23
N LEU A 38 -18.97 -6.48 -9.41
CA LEU A 38 -18.50 -5.13 -9.10
C LEU A 38 -18.99 -4.08 -10.10
N THR A 39 -19.28 -4.49 -11.33
CA THR A 39 -19.69 -3.59 -12.42
C THR A 39 -21.19 -3.63 -12.72
N LYS A 40 -21.92 -4.54 -12.09
CA LYS A 40 -23.36 -4.75 -12.32
C LYS A 40 -24.22 -3.52 -11.96
N SER A 41 -23.75 -2.66 -11.06
CA SER A 41 -24.46 -1.47 -10.61
C SER A 41 -24.34 -0.28 -11.57
N TYR A 42 -23.47 -0.35 -12.58
CA TYR A 42 -23.30 0.74 -13.53
C TYR A 42 -24.34 0.65 -14.65
N ALA A 43 -25.09 1.75 -14.85
CA ALA A 43 -26.12 1.84 -15.89
C ALA A 43 -25.52 1.92 -17.30
N ASP A 44 -24.34 2.52 -17.43
CA ASP A 44 -23.62 2.64 -18.70
C ASP A 44 -22.66 1.48 -18.91
N SER A 45 -22.85 0.75 -20.00
CA SER A 45 -22.03 -0.41 -20.38
C SER A 45 -20.56 -0.03 -20.71
N HIS A 46 -20.35 1.15 -21.29
CA HIS A 46 -18.99 1.63 -21.61
C HIS A 46 -18.22 1.93 -20.32
N PHE A 47 -18.86 2.60 -19.37
CA PHE A 47 -18.28 2.90 -18.07
C PHE A 47 -18.06 1.63 -17.25
N ALA A 48 -18.98 0.68 -17.27
CA ALA A 48 -18.83 -0.62 -16.63
C ALA A 48 -17.62 -1.39 -17.15
N ASN A 49 -17.40 -1.42 -18.47
CA ASN A 49 -16.26 -2.05 -19.11
C ASN A 49 -14.93 -1.37 -18.75
N TYR A 50 -14.90 -0.04 -18.73
CA TYR A 50 -13.74 0.74 -18.29
C TYR A 50 -13.38 0.42 -16.84
N MET A 51 -14.34 0.45 -15.93
CA MET A 51 -14.14 0.13 -14.51
C MET A 51 -13.69 -1.32 -14.31
N ASN A 52 -14.23 -2.27 -15.06
CA ASN A 52 -13.77 -3.67 -15.04
C ASN A 52 -12.29 -3.79 -15.43
N GLY A 53 -11.87 -3.08 -16.48
CA GLY A 53 -10.46 -3.03 -16.90
C GLY A 53 -9.56 -2.42 -15.82
N LEU A 54 -9.99 -1.31 -15.21
CA LEU A 54 -9.26 -0.60 -14.17
C LEU A 54 -9.07 -1.49 -12.92
N TYR A 55 -10.14 -2.11 -12.42
CA TYR A 55 -10.06 -3.03 -11.29
C TYR A 55 -9.16 -4.22 -11.60
N THR A 56 -9.30 -4.80 -12.79
CA THR A 56 -8.46 -5.92 -13.23
C THR A 56 -6.98 -5.53 -13.22
N GLY A 57 -6.64 -4.38 -13.82
CA GLY A 57 -5.25 -3.88 -13.85
C GLY A 57 -4.69 -3.63 -12.46
N LEU A 58 -5.44 -2.95 -11.60
CA LEU A 58 -5.02 -2.61 -10.23
C LEU A 58 -4.73 -3.88 -9.40
N PHE A 59 -5.64 -4.84 -9.40
CA PHE A 59 -5.45 -6.07 -8.62
C PHE A 59 -4.35 -6.97 -9.18
N ILE A 60 -4.13 -7.00 -10.50
CA ILE A 60 -2.99 -7.70 -11.11
C ILE A 60 -1.67 -7.11 -10.60
N VAL A 61 -1.52 -5.79 -10.56
CA VAL A 61 -0.30 -5.13 -10.05
C VAL A 61 -0.06 -5.49 -8.57
N ILE A 62 -1.11 -5.48 -7.74
CA ILE A 62 -1.00 -5.87 -6.33
C ILE A 62 -0.56 -7.34 -6.20
N ILE A 63 -1.12 -8.25 -6.99
CA ILE A 63 -0.77 -9.67 -6.96
C ILE A 63 0.69 -9.86 -7.39
N ILE A 64 1.14 -9.22 -8.45
CA ILE A 64 2.54 -9.30 -8.90
C ILE A 64 3.49 -8.81 -7.81
N GLY A 65 3.20 -7.66 -7.19
CA GLY A 65 3.98 -7.12 -6.07
C GLY A 65 4.04 -8.07 -4.87
N ALA A 66 2.91 -8.68 -4.52
CA ALA A 66 2.83 -9.66 -3.45
C ALA A 66 3.66 -10.92 -3.78
N VAL A 67 3.53 -11.48 -4.98
CA VAL A 67 4.29 -12.66 -5.43
C VAL A 67 5.80 -12.39 -5.42
N CYS A 68 6.24 -11.24 -5.94
CA CYS A 68 7.65 -10.84 -5.91
C CYS A 68 8.20 -10.75 -4.49
N THR A 69 7.42 -10.15 -3.57
CA THR A 69 7.81 -10.02 -2.15
C THR A 69 7.86 -11.39 -1.46
N ILE A 70 6.88 -12.24 -1.67
CA ILE A 70 6.84 -13.62 -1.14
C ILE A 70 8.04 -14.42 -1.66
N ALA A 71 8.33 -14.35 -2.96
CA ALA A 71 9.45 -15.06 -3.57
C ALA A 71 10.80 -14.59 -3.00
N LYS A 72 11.00 -13.27 -2.83
CA LYS A 72 12.19 -12.69 -2.20
C LYS A 72 12.36 -13.19 -0.77
N ASN A 73 11.31 -13.14 0.03
CA ASN A 73 11.34 -13.58 1.42
C ASN A 73 11.60 -15.08 1.54
N TYR A 74 10.97 -15.88 0.68
CA TYR A 74 11.16 -17.34 0.68
C TYR A 74 12.58 -17.73 0.30
N LYS A 75 13.18 -17.02 -0.67
CA LYS A 75 14.58 -17.20 -1.05
C LYS A 75 15.53 -16.84 0.11
N ALA A 76 15.26 -15.73 0.81
CA ALA A 76 16.04 -15.32 1.97
C ALA A 76 15.94 -16.33 3.13
N MET A 77 14.78 -16.93 3.38
CA MET A 77 14.60 -17.93 4.42
C MET A 77 15.38 -19.25 4.19
N LYS A 78 15.80 -19.51 2.95
CA LYS A 78 16.60 -20.72 2.61
C LYS A 78 18.09 -20.56 2.91
N ASN A 79 18.61 -19.33 3.01
CA ASN A 79 20.01 -19.04 3.22
C ASN A 79 20.18 -18.19 4.49
N GLU A 80 20.95 -18.69 5.46
CA GLU A 80 21.15 -18.01 6.75
C GLU A 80 21.78 -16.62 6.59
N LYS A 81 22.68 -16.45 5.63
CA LYS A 81 23.31 -15.14 5.35
C LYS A 81 22.30 -14.13 4.80
N ASP A 82 21.47 -14.54 3.86
CA ASP A 82 20.46 -13.68 3.26
C ASP A 82 19.35 -13.36 4.26
N LEU A 83 18.99 -14.33 5.12
CA LEU A 83 18.03 -14.13 6.19
C LEU A 83 18.51 -13.08 7.19
N MET A 84 19.75 -13.19 7.68
CA MET A 84 20.32 -12.22 8.61
C MET A 84 20.53 -10.85 7.99
N ARG A 85 20.90 -10.79 6.71
CA ARG A 85 21.00 -9.53 5.96
C ARG A 85 19.65 -8.84 5.88
N LEU A 86 18.61 -9.55 5.47
CA LEU A 86 17.26 -8.99 5.34
C LEU A 86 16.71 -8.59 6.72
N TYR A 87 16.96 -9.38 7.76
CA TYR A 87 16.58 -9.06 9.12
C TYR A 87 17.27 -7.78 9.63
N ASN A 88 18.58 -7.64 9.39
CA ASN A 88 19.32 -6.45 9.77
C ASN A 88 18.85 -5.22 8.97
N GLU A 89 18.60 -5.35 7.67
CA GLU A 89 18.02 -4.27 6.85
C GLU A 89 16.67 -3.79 7.42
N MET A 90 15.82 -4.70 7.91
CA MET A 90 14.51 -4.35 8.53
C MET A 90 14.64 -3.67 9.90
N HIS A 91 15.74 -3.93 10.63
CA HIS A 91 15.98 -3.41 11.99
C HIS A 91 17.04 -2.30 12.04
N ASP A 92 17.63 -1.94 10.90
CA ASP A 92 18.60 -0.85 10.83
C ASP A 92 17.86 0.49 10.97
N GLU A 93 18.16 1.20 12.06
CA GLU A 93 17.57 2.52 12.37
C GLU A 93 17.82 3.53 11.25
N ARG A 94 18.97 3.49 10.60
CA ARG A 94 19.29 4.38 9.47
C ARG A 94 18.40 4.09 8.28
N CYS A 95 18.24 2.83 7.89
CA CYS A 95 17.35 2.43 6.81
C CYS A 95 15.90 2.82 7.12
N ARG A 96 15.46 2.63 8.36
CA ARG A 96 14.14 3.03 8.83
C ARG A 96 13.94 4.54 8.78
N GLN A 97 14.92 5.33 9.21
CA GLN A 97 14.85 6.80 9.15
C GLN A 97 14.79 7.29 7.69
N ILE A 98 15.63 6.74 6.81
CA ILE A 98 15.63 7.07 5.37
C ILE A 98 14.25 6.75 4.77
N GLU A 99 13.69 5.58 5.08
CA GLU A 99 12.38 5.16 4.59
C GLU A 99 11.26 6.10 5.09
N LEU A 100 11.28 6.46 6.37
CA LEU A 100 10.31 7.39 6.96
C LEU A 100 10.41 8.79 6.34
N MET A 101 11.63 9.32 6.18
CA MET A 101 11.85 10.62 5.54
C MET A 101 11.42 10.61 4.07
N SER A 102 11.78 9.55 3.35
CA SER A 102 11.40 9.39 1.94
C SER A 102 9.89 9.31 1.77
N LYS A 103 9.20 8.50 2.59
CA LYS A 103 7.74 8.41 2.57
C LYS A 103 7.06 9.73 2.91
N ARG A 104 7.60 10.48 3.90
CA ARG A 104 7.07 11.79 4.27
C ARG A 104 7.21 12.79 3.12
N GLN A 105 8.38 12.86 2.50
CA GLN A 105 8.60 13.77 1.36
C GLN A 105 7.77 13.37 0.15
N ALA A 106 7.73 12.07 -0.18
CA ALA A 106 6.91 11.57 -1.28
C ALA A 106 5.43 11.90 -1.09
N PHE A 107 4.93 11.81 0.15
CA PHE A 107 3.55 12.15 0.48
C PHE A 107 3.26 13.65 0.24
N LEU A 108 4.14 14.55 0.71
CA LEU A 108 3.99 15.99 0.51
C LEU A 108 4.02 16.37 -0.99
N ILE A 109 4.98 15.82 -1.73
CA ILE A 109 5.08 16.06 -3.17
C ILE A 109 3.84 15.52 -3.91
N ALA A 110 3.34 14.35 -3.51
CA ALA A 110 2.14 13.76 -4.12
C ALA A 110 0.89 14.62 -3.83
N GLU A 111 0.77 15.20 -2.64
CA GLU A 111 -0.32 16.11 -2.27
C GLU A 111 -0.29 17.38 -3.11
N ASP A 112 0.89 18.00 -3.27
CA ASP A 112 1.06 19.18 -4.14
C ASP A 112 0.74 18.86 -5.63
N LEU A 113 1.20 17.70 -6.12
CA LEU A 113 0.88 17.26 -7.49
C LEU A 113 -0.62 17.01 -7.67
N LEU A 114 -1.31 16.44 -6.67
CA LEU A 114 -2.76 16.25 -6.72
C LEU A 114 -3.52 17.58 -6.81
N LEU A 115 -3.04 18.64 -6.15
CA LEU A 115 -3.61 19.99 -6.29
C LEU A 115 -3.48 20.51 -7.73
N VAL A 116 -2.32 20.33 -8.35
CA VAL A 116 -2.12 20.72 -9.75
C VAL A 116 -3.06 19.92 -10.67
N VAL A 117 -3.17 18.61 -10.46
CA VAL A 117 -4.09 17.76 -11.23
C VAL A 117 -5.55 18.16 -11.00
N ALA A 118 -5.93 18.56 -9.77
CA ALA A 118 -7.28 19.05 -9.48
C ALA A 118 -7.60 20.31 -10.29
N VAL A 119 -6.67 21.27 -10.37
CA VAL A 119 -6.84 22.49 -11.19
C VAL A 119 -7.05 22.13 -12.66
N ILE A 120 -6.24 21.24 -13.22
CA ILE A 120 -6.39 20.78 -14.61
C ILE A 120 -7.74 20.08 -14.80
N ALA A 121 -8.13 19.21 -13.86
CA ALA A 121 -9.40 18.48 -13.90
C ALA A 121 -10.62 19.42 -13.88
N SER A 122 -10.52 20.58 -13.23
CA SER A 122 -11.62 21.55 -13.17
C SER A 122 -12.03 22.10 -14.56
N PHE A 123 -11.08 22.14 -15.50
CA PHE A 123 -11.33 22.56 -16.88
C PHE A 123 -11.97 21.45 -17.74
N ILE A 124 -11.85 20.18 -17.30
CA ILE A 124 -12.33 19.03 -18.07
C ILE A 124 -13.71 18.61 -17.57
N ASN A 125 -13.84 18.41 -16.25
CA ASN A 125 -15.08 17.93 -15.65
C ASN A 125 -15.17 18.30 -14.16
N SER A 126 -16.24 19.00 -13.78
CA SER A 126 -16.47 19.42 -12.40
C SER A 126 -16.62 18.24 -11.40
N TYR A 127 -17.17 17.09 -11.84
CA TYR A 127 -17.26 15.90 -10.98
C TYR A 127 -15.89 15.28 -10.69
N LEU A 128 -15.00 15.28 -11.69
CA LEU A 128 -13.64 14.81 -11.52
C LEU A 128 -12.88 15.71 -10.54
N PHE A 129 -13.01 17.03 -10.69
CA PHE A 129 -12.46 18.01 -9.75
C PHE A 129 -12.95 17.76 -8.32
N ALA A 130 -14.28 17.64 -8.13
CA ALA A 130 -14.86 17.40 -6.82
C ALA A 130 -14.35 16.10 -6.19
N GLY A 131 -14.20 15.02 -6.97
CA GLY A 131 -13.64 13.75 -6.49
C GLY A 131 -12.20 13.89 -5.99
N ILE A 132 -11.34 14.63 -6.72
CA ILE A 132 -9.96 14.85 -6.31
C ILE A 132 -9.90 15.73 -5.05
N ILE A 133 -10.71 16.78 -4.94
CA ILE A 133 -10.78 17.62 -3.74
C ILE A 133 -11.22 16.82 -2.51
N ILE A 134 -12.21 15.95 -2.65
CA ILE A 134 -12.63 15.06 -1.55
C ILE A 134 -11.47 14.16 -1.12
N ALA A 135 -10.73 13.58 -2.07
CA ALA A 135 -9.57 12.76 -1.75
C ALA A 135 -8.50 13.54 -0.98
N ILE A 136 -8.18 14.77 -1.40
CA ILE A 136 -7.21 15.63 -0.69
C ILE A 136 -7.68 15.94 0.73
N ILE A 137 -8.96 16.28 0.92
CA ILE A 137 -9.53 16.54 2.25
C ILE A 137 -9.38 15.30 3.16
N VAL A 138 -9.66 14.10 2.63
CA VAL A 138 -9.49 12.86 3.39
C VAL A 138 -8.04 12.66 3.80
N PHE A 139 -7.06 12.90 2.91
CA PHE A 139 -5.64 12.79 3.25
C PHE A 139 -5.23 13.76 4.35
N ILE A 140 -5.68 15.01 4.28
CA ILE A 140 -5.41 16.03 5.31
C ILE A 140 -6.00 15.60 6.66
N LEU A 141 -7.26 15.15 6.69
CA LEU A 141 -7.92 14.70 7.91
C LEU A 141 -7.18 13.51 8.55
N VAL A 142 -6.81 12.50 7.75
CA VAL A 142 -6.05 11.34 8.23
C VAL A 142 -4.70 11.78 8.78
N SER A 143 -4.01 12.71 8.12
CA SER A 143 -2.71 13.24 8.57
C SER A 143 -2.83 13.95 9.92
N ILE A 144 -3.88 14.75 10.12
CA ILE A 144 -4.14 15.44 11.39
C ILE A 144 -4.43 14.42 12.49
N ILE A 145 -5.28 13.44 12.24
CA ILE A 145 -5.63 12.38 13.22
C ILE A 145 -4.38 11.59 13.61
N CYS A 146 -3.58 11.16 12.64
CA CYS A 146 -2.34 10.44 12.91
C CYS A 146 -1.36 11.29 13.73
N LYS A 147 -1.19 12.57 13.36
CA LYS A 147 -0.30 13.49 14.12
C LYS A 147 -0.74 13.64 15.56
N GLU A 148 -2.03 13.82 15.82
CA GLU A 148 -2.56 13.97 17.16
C GLU A 148 -2.46 12.66 17.97
N TYR A 149 -2.72 11.52 17.34
CA TYR A 149 -2.56 10.21 17.95
C TYR A 149 -1.10 9.98 18.40
N TYR A 150 -0.13 10.18 17.51
CA TYR A 150 1.28 9.99 17.83
C TYR A 150 1.78 11.00 18.87
N LYS A 151 1.32 12.25 18.81
CA LYS A 151 1.66 13.25 19.83
C LYS A 151 1.23 12.79 21.24
N ARG A 152 0.01 12.27 21.37
CA ARG A 152 -0.49 11.78 22.68
C ARG A 152 0.25 10.53 23.16
N THR A 153 0.63 9.65 22.23
CA THR A 153 1.32 8.40 22.58
C THR A 153 2.77 8.65 23.01
N PHE A 154 3.47 9.60 22.38
CA PHE A 154 4.86 9.92 22.70
C PHE A 154 5.01 10.94 23.86
N THR A 155 4.00 11.76 24.15
CA THR A 155 4.03 12.67 25.32
C THR A 155 3.51 12.03 26.61
N GLY A 156 3.02 10.81 26.58
CA GLY A 156 2.57 10.06 27.76
C GLY A 156 3.67 9.25 28.46
N GLU A 157 4.93 9.35 28.02
CA GLU A 157 6.08 8.66 28.62
C GLU A 157 7.03 9.61 29.40
N GLU A 158 6.60 10.84 29.73
CA GLU A 158 7.21 11.73 30.73
C GLU A 158 6.31 11.69 31.99
#